data_3b780955ae307747e9984b991bfc501f
#
_entry.id   3b780955ae307747e9984b991bfc501f
#
_cell.length_a   1.000
_cell.length_b   1.000
_cell.length_c   1.000
_cell.angle_alpha   90.00
_cell.angle_beta   90.00
_cell.angle_gamma   90.00
#
_symmetry.space_group_name_H-M   'P 1'
#
loop_
_entity.id
_entity.type
_entity.pdbx_description
1 polymer ?
#
loop_
_entity_poly.entity_id
_entity_poly.type
_entity_poly.pdbx_seq_one_letter_code
_entity_poly.pdbx_strand_id
1 'polypeptide(L)'
;MSVGRHPDCDIHDLFDGNERVSRRHAAILQRGEKYLLEDLGSQNGTFLNGIRISCPESLADGDTLGICGVELQFSDDAGKQRPGSHEVVIDEDESSAHVMASIGIGLSTITPPERIAGASAERKLEGLVRLLDGLAASVESDVLLDNLLEGLFRVFPAAERGFVAMGLVEDQLPEIRATRLRESVPDLSLRISRTITQQVLNTQQAMLSADVQKDVAYSGSQSIAAANIRSFLCAPLIDNDGVAIGIVQLETHDASRPFSSQDLEVLAAVTPQVSLALNFSELHERAVRQAELDRDLELARKVQLGLLPHQSAKLDGYDFYDFYEAASHVGGDYYDYVPLPSGRMAVVLADVSGKGVSASLLMAKISGELRLLLATRESPADAVAVMNDSLCESGIAGRFVTLVVAVIDSESGVVTLVNAGHPSPLLRSADGSVREVGAEMRGVAIGLFPCREYRPFDVSLAAGDSLSIFTDGFTEAMDADGELYGDDRLEAALSQPSSDLASLGAGVLADLRAFVGDHPQSDDMCLVSFERLACE
;
A
#
# COMPACT_ATOMS: atom_id res chain seq x y z
N MET A 1 19.61 -7.07 23.75
CA MET A 1 19.02 -7.93 22.72
C MET A 1 19.92 -7.90 21.49
N SER A 2 20.27 -9.05 20.95
CA SER A 2 21.17 -9.22 19.80
C SER A 2 20.39 -9.59 18.54
N VAL A 3 20.82 -9.04 17.40
CA VAL A 3 20.16 -9.21 16.11
C VAL A 3 21.16 -9.77 15.10
N GLY A 4 20.81 -10.82 14.37
CA GLY A 4 21.70 -11.42 13.37
C GLY A 4 21.25 -12.82 12.97
N ARG A 5 21.84 -13.40 11.92
CA ARG A 5 21.45 -14.72 11.39
C ARG A 5 21.95 -15.94 12.21
N HIS A 6 22.71 -15.73 13.29
CA HIS A 6 23.18 -16.85 14.12
C HIS A 6 22.08 -17.28 15.09
N PRO A 7 21.83 -18.58 15.29
CA PRO A 7 20.78 -19.08 16.20
C PRO A 7 20.89 -18.60 17.65
N ASP A 8 22.09 -18.16 18.08
CA ASP A 8 22.29 -17.58 19.40
C ASP A 8 21.89 -16.10 19.51
N CYS A 9 21.42 -15.46 18.44
CA CYS A 9 20.88 -14.11 18.49
C CYS A 9 19.42 -14.14 18.94
N ASP A 10 19.02 -13.14 19.73
CA ASP A 10 17.64 -13.01 20.23
C ASP A 10 16.62 -12.80 19.08
N ILE A 11 17.05 -12.16 18.00
CA ILE A 11 16.28 -12.03 16.74
C ILE A 11 17.12 -12.66 15.63
N HIS A 12 16.79 -13.87 15.20
CA HIS A 12 17.48 -14.60 14.12
C HIS A 12 16.52 -15.17 13.09
N ASP A 13 15.32 -15.61 13.46
CA ASP A 13 14.35 -16.30 12.59
C ASP A 13 13.96 -15.48 11.35
N LEU A 14 13.91 -14.15 11.47
CA LEU A 14 13.61 -13.24 10.38
C LEU A 14 14.72 -13.16 9.30
N PHE A 15 15.88 -13.73 9.59
CA PHE A 15 17.07 -13.66 8.73
C PHE A 15 17.54 -15.04 8.25
N ASP A 16 16.74 -16.08 8.44
CA ASP A 16 17.07 -17.44 7.99
C ASP A 16 17.26 -17.48 6.46
N GLY A 17 18.41 -18.01 6.04
CA GLY A 17 18.80 -18.07 4.63
C GLY A 17 19.30 -16.75 4.02
N ASN A 18 19.32 -15.64 4.74
CA ASN A 18 19.83 -14.36 4.24
C ASN A 18 21.34 -14.21 4.51
N GLU A 19 22.18 -14.63 3.55
CA GLU A 19 23.65 -14.56 3.68
C GLU A 19 24.19 -13.13 3.77
N ARG A 20 23.39 -12.11 3.43
CA ARG A 20 23.77 -10.69 3.54
C ARG A 20 23.76 -10.19 4.99
N VAL A 21 23.05 -10.87 5.89
CA VAL A 21 23.02 -10.53 7.31
C VAL A 21 24.19 -11.18 8.01
N SER A 22 24.97 -10.42 8.77
CA SER A 22 26.09 -10.93 9.56
C SER A 22 25.61 -11.89 10.66
N ARG A 23 26.45 -12.85 11.09
CA ARG A 23 26.10 -13.80 12.18
C ARG A 23 25.61 -13.08 13.43
N ARG A 24 26.32 -12.03 13.83
CA ARG A 24 25.91 -11.03 14.82
C ARG A 24 25.97 -9.69 14.08
N HIS A 25 24.84 -9.04 13.86
CA HIS A 25 24.75 -7.88 13.00
C HIS A 25 24.67 -6.59 13.82
N ALA A 26 23.74 -6.53 14.74
CA ALA A 26 23.49 -5.38 15.59
C ALA A 26 23.12 -5.81 17.02
N ALA A 27 23.13 -4.87 17.94
CA ALA A 27 22.65 -5.08 19.30
C ALA A 27 21.81 -3.89 19.77
N ILE A 28 20.74 -4.18 20.50
CA ILE A 28 19.97 -3.19 21.25
C ILE A 28 20.38 -3.31 22.72
N LEU A 29 20.95 -2.24 23.25
CA LEU A 29 21.47 -2.17 24.61
C LEU A 29 20.61 -1.24 25.45
N GLN A 30 20.15 -1.68 26.60
CA GLN A 30 19.49 -0.82 27.57
C GLN A 30 20.51 -0.17 28.52
N ARG A 31 20.50 1.16 28.59
CA ARG A 31 21.31 1.94 29.54
C ARG A 31 20.42 2.86 30.35
N GLY A 32 20.00 2.42 31.52
CA GLY A 32 19.00 3.10 32.35
C GLY A 32 17.63 3.08 31.69
N GLU A 33 17.04 4.23 31.47
CA GLU A 33 15.75 4.39 30.78
C GLU A 33 15.87 4.55 29.25
N LYS A 34 17.07 4.43 28.68
CA LYS A 34 17.31 4.60 27.24
C LYS A 34 17.76 3.32 26.58
N TYR A 35 17.29 3.10 25.38
CA TYR A 35 17.75 2.05 24.49
C TYR A 35 18.70 2.62 23.46
N LEU A 36 19.76 1.89 23.13
CA LEU A 36 20.78 2.26 22.14
C LEU A 36 20.88 1.14 21.11
N LEU A 37 20.86 1.50 19.83
CA LEU A 37 21.17 0.61 18.72
C LEU A 37 22.66 0.71 18.40
N GLU A 38 23.36 -0.42 18.36
CA GLU A 38 24.79 -0.51 18.04
C GLU A 38 25.00 -1.50 16.89
N ASP A 39 25.75 -1.09 15.86
CA ASP A 39 26.21 -1.99 14.81
C ASP A 39 27.44 -2.78 15.30
N LEU A 40 27.39 -4.10 15.25
CA LEU A 40 28.44 -4.99 15.73
C LEU A 40 29.54 -5.26 14.68
N GLY A 41 29.79 -4.31 13.79
CA GLY A 41 30.75 -4.46 12.68
C GLY A 41 30.16 -5.27 11.54
N SER A 42 28.90 -5.03 11.22
CA SER A 42 28.20 -5.74 10.17
C SER A 42 28.78 -5.43 8.78
N GLN A 43 28.70 -6.39 7.87
CA GLN A 43 29.25 -6.24 6.51
C GLN A 43 28.45 -5.22 5.67
N ASN A 44 27.15 -5.15 5.85
CA ASN A 44 26.25 -4.29 5.05
C ASN A 44 25.73 -3.07 5.82
N GLY A 45 26.04 -2.94 7.09
CA GLY A 45 25.64 -1.81 7.95
C GLY A 45 24.22 -1.96 8.51
N THR A 46 23.99 -1.27 9.62
CA THR A 46 22.71 -1.13 10.31
C THR A 46 22.17 0.28 10.07
N PHE A 47 20.87 0.40 9.85
CA PHE A 47 20.22 1.67 9.54
C PHE A 47 19.18 1.99 10.61
N LEU A 48 19.08 3.25 11.00
CA LEU A 48 18.06 3.80 11.86
C LEU A 48 17.27 4.85 11.08
N ASN A 49 15.97 4.64 10.89
CA ASN A 49 15.09 5.53 10.10
C ASN A 49 15.67 5.82 8.70
N GLY A 50 16.23 4.80 8.04
CA GLY A 50 16.85 4.90 6.73
C GLY A 50 18.27 5.49 6.71
N ILE A 51 18.82 5.94 7.84
CA ILE A 51 20.17 6.50 7.94
C ILE A 51 21.11 5.45 8.54
N ARG A 52 22.24 5.20 7.85
CA ARG A 52 23.26 4.26 8.34
C ARG A 52 23.92 4.78 9.61
N ILE A 53 23.93 3.97 10.68
CA ILE A 53 24.60 4.32 11.92
C ILE A 53 26.10 3.97 11.87
N SER A 54 26.93 4.81 12.47
CA SER A 54 28.40 4.61 12.59
C SER A 54 28.88 4.57 14.06
N CYS A 55 28.00 4.91 14.98
CA CYS A 55 28.19 4.83 16.44
C CYS A 55 26.87 4.43 17.09
N PRO A 56 26.85 4.00 18.35
CA PRO A 56 25.60 3.70 19.04
C PRO A 56 24.65 4.90 19.07
N GLU A 57 23.43 4.72 18.54
CA GLU A 57 22.39 5.74 18.44
C GLU A 57 21.23 5.42 19.39
N SER A 58 20.59 6.48 19.91
CA SER A 58 19.46 6.33 20.82
C SER A 58 18.20 5.95 20.06
N LEU A 59 17.51 4.90 20.52
CA LEU A 59 16.21 4.47 19.99
C LEU A 59 15.08 5.18 20.73
N ALA A 60 14.12 5.64 19.95
CA ALA A 60 12.84 6.17 20.41
C ALA A 60 11.70 5.23 19.98
N ASP A 61 10.57 5.31 20.68
CA ASP A 61 9.36 4.56 20.33
C ASP A 61 8.90 4.90 18.91
N GLY A 62 8.67 3.87 18.08
CA GLY A 62 8.31 4.02 16.66
C GLY A 62 9.47 4.05 15.68
N ASP A 63 10.74 4.08 16.13
CA ASP A 63 11.89 4.06 15.25
C ASP A 63 11.98 2.79 14.41
N THR A 64 12.43 2.93 13.15
CA THR A 64 12.60 1.83 12.20
C THR A 64 14.06 1.44 12.05
N LEU A 65 14.37 0.16 12.35
CA LEU A 65 15.67 -0.44 12.18
C LEU A 65 15.75 -1.19 10.85
N GLY A 66 16.67 -0.81 9.97
CA GLY A 66 16.90 -1.46 8.67
C GLY A 66 18.13 -2.37 8.71
N ILE A 67 17.97 -3.65 8.37
CA ILE A 67 19.06 -4.64 8.28
C ILE A 67 18.90 -5.43 6.99
N CYS A 68 19.74 -5.15 6.00
CA CYS A 68 19.80 -5.88 4.72
C CYS A 68 18.44 -6.04 4.01
N GLY A 69 17.60 -4.99 4.05
CA GLY A 69 16.28 -4.97 3.41
C GLY A 69 15.13 -5.49 4.29
N VAL A 70 15.41 -5.89 5.52
CA VAL A 70 14.40 -6.16 6.55
C VAL A 70 14.26 -4.93 7.42
N GLU A 71 13.04 -4.45 7.60
CA GLU A 71 12.70 -3.33 8.49
C GLU A 71 12.03 -3.87 9.76
N LEU A 72 12.56 -3.46 10.92
CA LEU A 72 12.05 -3.80 12.24
C LEU A 72 11.63 -2.49 12.93
N GLN A 73 10.43 -2.43 13.45
CA GLN A 73 9.99 -1.28 14.23
C GLN A 73 10.35 -1.48 15.70
N PHE A 74 11.02 -0.50 16.30
CA PHE A 74 11.31 -0.49 17.72
C PHE A 74 10.10 0.08 18.49
N SER A 75 9.65 -0.66 19.51
CA SER A 75 8.62 -0.20 20.44
C SER A 75 9.17 -0.21 21.86
N ASP A 76 9.08 0.93 22.55
CA ASP A 76 9.46 1.04 23.97
C ASP A 76 8.23 0.92 24.86
N ASP A 77 7.86 -0.31 25.19
CA ASP A 77 6.73 -0.60 26.07
C ASP A 77 7.00 -0.32 27.56
N ALA A 78 8.22 0.11 27.93
CA ALA A 78 8.60 0.31 29.35
C ALA A 78 7.93 1.53 29.99
N GLY A 79 7.26 2.40 29.25
CA GLY A 79 6.61 3.63 29.75
C GLY A 79 5.11 3.78 29.49
N LYS A 80 4.55 2.96 28.61
CA LYS A 80 3.12 2.95 28.32
C LYS A 80 2.54 1.58 28.69
N GLN A 81 2.18 1.40 29.97
CA GLN A 81 1.15 0.42 30.28
C GLN A 81 -0.10 0.84 29.49
N ARG A 82 -0.33 0.26 28.30
CA ARG A 82 -1.70 0.14 27.81
C ARG A 82 -2.46 -0.55 28.93
N PRO A 83 -3.57 -0.01 29.42
CA PRO A 83 -4.39 -0.74 30.38
C PRO A 83 -4.86 -2.00 29.65
N GLY A 84 -4.22 -3.16 29.93
CA GLY A 84 -4.59 -4.44 29.33
C GLY A 84 -3.47 -5.33 28.81
N SER A 85 -2.18 -4.96 28.82
CA SER A 85 -1.09 -5.90 28.49
C SER A 85 -0.84 -6.86 29.63
N HIS A 86 -1.69 -7.88 29.76
CA HIS A 86 -1.46 -9.03 30.63
C HIS A 86 -0.63 -10.07 29.86
N GLU A 87 0.27 -10.76 30.57
CA GLU A 87 0.97 -11.91 30.00
C GLU A 87 -0.05 -12.96 29.55
N VAL A 88 -0.15 -13.18 28.24
CA VAL A 88 -1.11 -14.11 27.64
C VAL A 88 -0.44 -15.48 27.55
N VAL A 89 -0.95 -16.43 28.31
CA VAL A 89 -0.52 -17.83 28.23
C VAL A 89 -1.60 -18.62 27.51
N ILE A 90 -1.25 -19.20 26.36
CA ILE A 90 -2.12 -20.08 25.61
C ILE A 90 -1.71 -21.51 25.87
N ASP A 91 -2.64 -22.32 26.37
CA ASP A 91 -2.40 -23.71 26.69
C ASP A 91 -2.93 -24.63 25.59
N GLU A 92 -2.10 -25.59 25.18
CA GLU A 92 -2.46 -26.67 24.24
C GLU A 92 -3.02 -27.87 25.03
N ASP A 93 -4.33 -27.99 25.10
CA ASP A 93 -4.99 -29.16 25.69
C ASP A 93 -5.77 -29.97 24.65
N GLU A 94 -5.48 -31.26 24.54
CA GLU A 94 -6.10 -32.21 23.59
C GLU A 94 -7.45 -32.80 24.05
N SER A 95 -8.10 -32.31 25.09
CA SER A 95 -9.33 -32.90 25.60
C SER A 95 -10.58 -32.36 24.89
N SER A 96 -11.40 -33.26 24.34
CA SER A 96 -12.67 -32.95 23.68
C SER A 96 -13.70 -32.38 24.69
N ALA A 97 -14.16 -31.16 24.45
CA ALA A 97 -15.06 -30.42 25.31
C ALA A 97 -16.52 -30.90 25.14
N HIS A 98 -17.22 -31.27 26.24
CA HIS A 98 -18.67 -31.37 26.27
C HIS A 98 -19.27 -30.04 26.73
N VAL A 99 -20.03 -29.40 25.84
CA VAL A 99 -20.71 -28.12 26.08
C VAL A 99 -22.03 -28.37 26.81
N MET A 100 -22.29 -27.67 27.93
CA MET A 100 -23.57 -27.78 28.67
C MET A 100 -24.73 -27.11 27.94
N ALA A 101 -24.49 -26.04 27.21
CA ALA A 101 -25.43 -25.39 26.34
C ALA A 101 -24.73 -24.68 25.21
N SER A 102 -25.26 -24.77 24.00
CA SER A 102 -24.82 -24.01 22.84
C SER A 102 -26.01 -23.40 22.11
N ILE A 103 -25.84 -22.19 21.58
CA ILE A 103 -26.86 -21.49 20.80
C ILE A 103 -26.22 -21.00 19.52
N GLY A 104 -26.83 -21.32 18.37
CA GLY A 104 -26.44 -20.80 17.06
C GLY A 104 -26.68 -19.30 16.97
N ILE A 105 -25.70 -18.56 16.45
CA ILE A 105 -25.80 -17.13 16.19
C ILE A 105 -26.24 -16.94 14.75
N GLY A 106 -27.44 -16.38 14.53
CA GLY A 106 -27.97 -16.08 13.20
C GLY A 106 -28.97 -14.93 13.26
N LEU A 107 -28.96 -14.10 12.24
CA LEU A 107 -29.88 -12.95 12.08
C LEU A 107 -31.37 -13.33 12.07
N SER A 108 -31.71 -14.63 11.99
CA SER A 108 -33.07 -15.13 11.82
C SER A 108 -33.71 -15.66 13.10
N THR A 109 -33.05 -15.71 14.24
CA THR A 109 -33.59 -16.31 15.48
C THR A 109 -33.72 -15.30 16.63
N ILE A 110 -34.29 -14.13 16.35
CA ILE A 110 -34.81 -13.28 17.44
C ILE A 110 -36.22 -13.81 17.76
N THR A 111 -36.28 -14.92 18.50
CA THR A 111 -37.48 -15.25 19.26
C THR A 111 -37.47 -14.38 20.52
N PRO A 112 -38.48 -13.54 20.79
CA PRO A 112 -38.50 -12.74 22.02
C PRO A 112 -38.39 -13.69 23.21
N PRO A 113 -37.49 -13.43 24.18
CA PRO A 113 -37.37 -14.28 25.35
C PRO A 113 -38.69 -14.30 26.11
N GLU A 114 -39.27 -15.50 26.26
CA GLU A 114 -40.45 -15.69 27.06
C GLU A 114 -40.14 -15.39 28.53
N ARG A 115 -40.69 -14.25 29.02
CA ARG A 115 -40.74 -13.83 30.40
C ARG A 115 -39.40 -13.64 31.15
N ILE A 116 -38.76 -12.53 30.92
CA ILE A 116 -37.85 -11.95 31.91
C ILE A 116 -38.74 -11.25 32.97
N ALA A 117 -38.95 -11.89 34.11
CA ALA A 117 -39.73 -11.29 35.19
C ALA A 117 -38.85 -10.89 36.39
N GLY A 118 -38.81 -9.60 36.76
CA GLY A 118 -38.22 -9.10 38.00
C GLY A 118 -37.22 -7.95 37.81
N ALA A 119 -36.84 -7.32 38.90
CA ALA A 119 -35.86 -6.19 38.94
C ALA A 119 -34.46 -6.47 38.31
N SER A 120 -34.15 -7.74 38.06
CA SER A 120 -32.95 -8.18 37.31
C SER A 120 -33.12 -7.97 35.81
N ALA A 121 -34.31 -8.10 35.27
CA ALA A 121 -34.63 -7.93 33.86
C ALA A 121 -34.56 -6.48 33.40
N GLU A 122 -35.08 -5.55 34.21
CA GLU A 122 -35.02 -4.12 33.90
C GLU A 122 -33.56 -3.64 33.83
N ARG A 123 -32.72 -4.08 34.77
CA ARG A 123 -31.29 -3.72 34.78
C ARG A 123 -30.54 -4.30 33.58
N LYS A 124 -30.83 -5.54 33.17
CA LYS A 124 -30.25 -6.14 31.96
C LYS A 124 -30.66 -5.39 30.68
N LEU A 125 -31.95 -5.03 30.59
CA LEU A 125 -32.47 -4.25 29.46
C LEU A 125 -31.83 -2.87 29.38
N GLU A 126 -31.75 -2.15 30.52
CA GLU A 126 -31.07 -0.84 30.57
C GLU A 126 -29.59 -0.96 30.19
N GLY A 127 -28.89 -2.02 30.65
CA GLY A 127 -27.51 -2.31 30.29
C GLY A 127 -27.34 -2.57 28.79
N LEU A 128 -28.27 -3.32 28.19
CA LEU A 128 -28.28 -3.60 26.74
C LEU A 128 -28.50 -2.34 25.90
N VAL A 129 -29.47 -1.49 26.27
CA VAL A 129 -29.71 -0.23 25.55
C VAL A 129 -28.46 0.65 25.58
N ARG A 130 -27.87 0.83 26.76
CA ARG A 130 -26.63 1.64 26.89
C ARG A 130 -25.44 1.04 26.15
N LEU A 131 -25.34 -0.31 26.08
CA LEU A 131 -24.31 -0.97 25.31
C LEU A 131 -24.48 -0.69 23.82
N LEU A 132 -25.70 -0.82 23.29
CA LEU A 132 -26.01 -0.53 21.89
C LEU A 132 -25.77 0.95 21.55
N ASP A 133 -26.17 1.86 22.44
CA ASP A 133 -25.88 3.30 22.28
C ASP A 133 -24.37 3.58 22.27
N GLY A 134 -23.59 2.91 23.13
CA GLY A 134 -22.13 3.02 23.18
C GLY A 134 -21.44 2.48 21.92
N LEU A 135 -21.94 1.39 21.36
CA LEU A 135 -21.46 0.83 20.11
C LEU A 135 -21.73 1.76 18.91
N ALA A 136 -22.90 2.40 18.88
CA ALA A 136 -23.27 3.33 17.81
C ALA A 136 -22.49 4.66 17.85
N ALA A 137 -21.95 5.04 19.00
CA ALA A 137 -21.24 6.31 19.19
C ALA A 137 -19.75 6.26 18.83
N SER A 138 -19.18 5.07 18.60
CA SER A 138 -17.74 4.88 18.38
C SER A 138 -17.48 4.39 16.98
N VAL A 139 -16.52 5.03 16.29
CA VAL A 139 -16.09 4.66 14.94
C VAL A 139 -14.71 3.96 14.97
N GLU A 140 -13.94 4.13 16.04
CA GLU A 140 -12.64 3.48 16.21
C GLU A 140 -12.81 2.09 16.82
N SER A 141 -12.23 1.06 16.18
CA SER A 141 -12.36 -0.35 16.56
C SER A 141 -11.95 -0.63 18.01
N ASP A 142 -10.84 -0.07 18.48
CA ASP A 142 -10.34 -0.31 19.84
C ASP A 142 -11.25 0.32 20.91
N VAL A 143 -11.73 1.55 20.67
CA VAL A 143 -12.70 2.22 21.55
C VAL A 143 -14.04 1.48 21.59
N LEU A 144 -14.45 0.92 20.46
CA LEU A 144 -15.67 0.11 20.36
C LEU A 144 -15.55 -1.17 21.20
N LEU A 145 -14.42 -1.86 21.16
CA LEU A 145 -14.17 -3.07 21.94
C LEU A 145 -14.12 -2.79 23.45
N ASP A 146 -13.52 -1.68 23.87
CA ASP A 146 -13.51 -1.25 25.29
C ASP A 146 -14.92 -0.91 25.79
N ASN A 147 -15.69 -0.18 24.98
CA ASN A 147 -17.10 0.14 25.29
C ASN A 147 -17.96 -1.13 25.34
N LEU A 148 -17.71 -2.09 24.46
CA LEU A 148 -18.34 -3.41 24.48
C LEU A 148 -18.13 -4.09 25.83
N LEU A 149 -16.87 -4.27 26.24
CA LEU A 149 -16.56 -4.94 27.50
C LEU A 149 -17.14 -4.18 28.70
N GLU A 150 -17.09 -2.87 28.69
CA GLU A 150 -17.73 -2.06 29.72
C GLU A 150 -19.24 -2.29 29.81
N GLY A 151 -19.91 -2.29 28.66
CA GLY A 151 -21.34 -2.58 28.57
C GLY A 151 -21.68 -3.99 29.04
N LEU A 152 -20.90 -4.99 28.59
CA LEU A 152 -21.09 -6.38 29.00
C LEU A 152 -20.93 -6.57 30.53
N PHE A 153 -19.95 -5.90 31.16
CA PHE A 153 -19.77 -5.95 32.62
C PHE A 153 -20.91 -5.31 33.41
N ARG A 154 -21.67 -4.41 32.80
CA ARG A 154 -22.90 -3.86 33.38
C ARG A 154 -24.08 -4.82 33.21
N VAL A 155 -24.18 -5.48 32.03
CA VAL A 155 -25.22 -6.48 31.73
C VAL A 155 -25.03 -7.75 32.55
N PHE A 156 -23.77 -8.16 32.73
CA PHE A 156 -23.40 -9.39 33.46
C PHE A 156 -22.64 -9.06 34.77
N PRO A 157 -23.36 -8.80 35.89
CA PRO A 157 -22.72 -8.46 37.16
C PRO A 157 -21.86 -9.59 37.75
N ALA A 158 -22.05 -10.84 37.30
CA ALA A 158 -21.24 -11.98 37.67
C ALA A 158 -19.89 -12.02 36.96
N ALA A 159 -19.72 -11.29 35.84
CA ALA A 159 -18.47 -11.24 35.11
C ALA A 159 -17.39 -10.55 35.93
N GLU A 160 -16.28 -11.23 36.17
CA GLU A 160 -15.10 -10.72 36.88
C GLU A 160 -13.94 -10.44 35.91
N ARG A 161 -13.85 -11.21 34.83
CA ARG A 161 -12.90 -11.03 33.74
C ARG A 161 -13.59 -11.15 32.40
N GLY A 162 -13.19 -10.35 31.41
CA GLY A 162 -13.66 -10.44 30.05
C GLY A 162 -12.60 -10.00 29.06
N PHE A 163 -12.61 -10.59 27.89
CA PHE A 163 -11.73 -10.20 26.79
C PHE A 163 -12.38 -10.39 25.42
N VAL A 164 -11.83 -9.68 24.44
CA VAL A 164 -12.12 -9.87 23.01
C VAL A 164 -10.83 -10.25 22.32
N ALA A 165 -10.86 -11.34 21.57
CA ALA A 165 -9.74 -11.79 20.76
C ALA A 165 -10.16 -11.83 19.28
N MET A 166 -9.30 -11.29 18.40
CA MET A 166 -9.54 -11.10 16.97
C MET A 166 -8.41 -11.70 16.14
N GLY A 167 -8.59 -11.81 14.82
CA GLY A 167 -7.53 -12.20 13.91
C GLY A 167 -7.28 -13.72 13.86
N LEU A 168 -8.25 -14.46 13.35
CA LEU A 168 -8.18 -15.92 13.29
C LEU A 168 -7.72 -16.37 11.91
N VAL A 169 -6.40 -16.56 11.80
CA VAL A 169 -5.79 -17.26 10.65
C VAL A 169 -5.50 -18.70 11.08
N GLU A 170 -5.72 -19.70 10.21
CA GLU A 170 -5.32 -21.09 10.45
C GLU A 170 -3.85 -21.09 10.93
N ASP A 171 -3.61 -21.70 12.10
CA ASP A 171 -2.33 -21.80 12.82
C ASP A 171 -1.80 -20.52 13.52
N GLN A 172 -2.48 -19.39 13.48
CA GLN A 172 -2.10 -18.23 14.30
C GLN A 172 -2.98 -18.11 15.55
N LEU A 173 -2.35 -17.66 16.64
CA LEU A 173 -3.05 -17.40 17.89
C LEU A 173 -3.88 -16.12 17.76
N PRO A 174 -5.14 -16.09 18.29
CA PRO A 174 -5.95 -14.88 18.23
C PRO A 174 -5.28 -13.76 19.05
N GLU A 175 -5.23 -12.58 18.45
CA GLU A 175 -4.73 -11.37 19.11
C GLU A 175 -5.78 -10.85 20.09
N ILE A 176 -5.37 -10.61 21.34
CA ILE A 176 -6.25 -9.95 22.32
C ILE A 176 -6.28 -8.47 22.02
N ARG A 177 -7.45 -7.98 21.62
CA ARG A 177 -7.67 -6.57 21.28
C ARG A 177 -8.21 -5.75 22.45
N ALA A 178 -8.95 -6.38 23.35
CA ALA A 178 -9.47 -5.70 24.54
C ALA A 178 -9.58 -6.67 25.73
N THR A 179 -9.31 -6.17 26.94
CA THR A 179 -9.47 -6.91 28.20
C THR A 179 -10.09 -6.02 29.28
N ARG A 180 -10.89 -6.63 30.14
CA ARG A 180 -11.46 -5.94 31.32
C ARG A 180 -11.47 -6.85 32.53
N LEU A 181 -11.04 -6.31 33.68
CA LEU A 181 -11.02 -6.97 34.99
C LEU A 181 -11.83 -6.16 35.99
N ARG A 182 -12.48 -6.81 36.95
CA ARG A 182 -12.98 -6.14 38.15
C ARG A 182 -11.85 -5.97 39.17
N GLU A 183 -11.87 -4.86 39.94
CA GLU A 183 -10.83 -4.50 40.92
C GLU A 183 -10.60 -5.58 42.01
N SER A 184 -11.53 -6.54 42.19
CA SER A 184 -11.47 -7.60 43.21
C SER A 184 -10.64 -8.81 42.79
N VAL A 185 -10.19 -8.91 41.54
CA VAL A 185 -9.46 -10.07 41.02
C VAL A 185 -7.96 -9.77 41.01
N PRO A 186 -7.10 -10.63 41.61
CA PRO A 186 -5.66 -10.50 41.44
C PRO A 186 -5.28 -10.54 39.96
N ASP A 187 -4.28 -9.74 39.60
CA ASP A 187 -3.73 -9.69 38.24
C ASP A 187 -3.02 -11.01 37.92
N LEU A 188 -3.80 -11.98 37.44
CA LEU A 188 -3.32 -13.27 36.96
C LEU A 188 -3.19 -13.21 35.45
N SER A 189 -2.15 -13.82 34.91
CA SER A 189 -1.95 -13.97 33.45
C SER A 189 -3.25 -14.42 32.77
N LEU A 190 -3.60 -13.77 31.66
CA LEU A 190 -4.78 -14.13 30.88
C LEU A 190 -4.50 -15.48 30.21
N ARG A 191 -5.26 -16.50 30.59
CA ARG A 191 -5.15 -17.84 29.99
C ARG A 191 -6.31 -18.08 29.06
N ILE A 192 -6.04 -18.33 27.77
CA ILE A 192 -7.03 -18.65 26.77
C ILE A 192 -6.94 -20.14 26.46
N SER A 193 -8.06 -20.85 26.57
CA SER A 193 -8.13 -22.24 26.11
C SER A 193 -8.28 -22.29 24.60
N ARG A 194 -7.27 -22.83 23.91
CA ARG A 194 -7.29 -23.05 22.47
C ARG A 194 -8.48 -23.91 22.05
N THR A 195 -8.80 -24.94 22.81
CA THR A 195 -9.92 -25.86 22.54
C THR A 195 -11.27 -25.14 22.53
N ILE A 196 -11.56 -24.29 23.53
CA ILE A 196 -12.82 -23.53 23.59
C ILE A 196 -12.89 -22.55 22.43
N THR A 197 -11.80 -21.80 22.20
CA THR A 197 -11.72 -20.84 21.10
C THR A 197 -11.98 -21.51 19.76
N GLN A 198 -11.27 -22.58 19.44
CA GLN A 198 -11.46 -23.31 18.18
C GLN A 198 -12.86 -23.90 18.05
N GLN A 199 -13.43 -24.42 19.14
CA GLN A 199 -14.78 -24.98 19.11
C GLN A 199 -15.82 -23.90 18.82
N VAL A 200 -15.75 -22.74 19.49
CA VAL A 200 -16.65 -21.60 19.25
C VAL A 200 -16.56 -21.11 17.81
N LEU A 201 -15.33 -21.03 17.27
CA LEU A 201 -15.09 -20.58 15.91
C LEU A 201 -15.60 -21.58 14.86
N ASN A 202 -15.28 -22.85 15.03
CA ASN A 202 -15.66 -23.89 14.09
C ASN A 202 -17.18 -24.15 14.07
N THR A 203 -17.82 -24.09 15.25
CA THR A 203 -19.27 -24.30 15.33
C THR A 203 -20.08 -23.04 15.13
N GLN A 204 -19.45 -21.86 15.24
CA GLN A 204 -20.11 -20.55 15.24
C GLN A 204 -21.26 -20.46 16.25
N GLN A 205 -21.11 -21.14 17.38
CA GLN A 205 -22.10 -21.17 18.44
C GLN A 205 -21.55 -20.51 19.71
N ALA A 206 -22.41 -19.76 20.38
CA ALA A 206 -22.12 -19.29 21.73
C ALA A 206 -22.18 -20.45 22.72
N MET A 207 -21.25 -20.50 23.67
CA MET A 207 -21.07 -21.59 24.63
C MET A 207 -21.10 -21.11 26.06
N LEU A 208 -21.67 -21.94 26.94
CA LEU A 208 -21.72 -21.75 28.39
C LEU A 208 -21.14 -23.00 29.09
N SER A 209 -20.25 -22.76 30.06
CA SER A 209 -20.00 -23.71 31.14
C SER A 209 -20.39 -23.09 32.49
N ALA A 210 -21.29 -23.74 33.20
CA ALA A 210 -21.80 -23.23 34.49
C ALA A 210 -21.01 -23.72 35.72
N ASP A 211 -20.24 -24.81 35.61
CA ASP A 211 -19.34 -25.32 36.65
C ASP A 211 -18.22 -26.16 36.01
N VAL A 212 -17.17 -25.49 35.63
CA VAL A 212 -16.02 -26.06 34.89
C VAL A 212 -15.36 -27.21 35.67
N GLN A 213 -15.40 -27.18 37.01
CA GLN A 213 -14.77 -28.23 37.84
C GLN A 213 -15.58 -29.52 37.93
N LYS A 214 -16.88 -29.46 37.68
CA LYS A 214 -17.74 -30.64 37.63
C LYS A 214 -17.94 -31.16 36.22
N ASP A 215 -17.58 -30.38 35.25
CA ASP A 215 -17.72 -30.73 33.84
C ASP A 215 -16.58 -31.66 33.46
N VAL A 216 -16.93 -32.93 33.17
CA VAL A 216 -15.98 -34.02 32.85
C VAL A 216 -15.09 -33.64 31.65
N ALA A 217 -15.57 -32.78 30.78
CA ALA A 217 -14.91 -32.32 29.57
C ALA A 217 -13.74 -31.38 29.84
N TYR A 218 -13.81 -30.57 30.91
CA TYR A 218 -12.79 -29.58 31.25
C TYR A 218 -11.95 -29.97 32.48
N SER A 219 -12.29 -31.07 33.14
CA SER A 219 -11.58 -31.58 34.35
C SER A 219 -10.14 -31.99 34.07
N GLY A 220 -9.74 -32.16 32.80
CA GLY A 220 -8.37 -32.45 32.35
C GLY A 220 -7.60 -31.22 31.83
N SER A 221 -8.26 -30.08 31.63
CA SER A 221 -7.62 -28.86 31.13
C SER A 221 -6.79 -28.19 32.23
N GLN A 222 -5.46 -28.23 32.09
CA GLN A 222 -4.53 -27.62 33.04
C GLN A 222 -4.69 -26.08 33.06
N SER A 223 -5.00 -25.46 31.94
CA SER A 223 -5.20 -24.01 31.79
C SER A 223 -6.41 -23.51 32.57
N ILE A 224 -7.56 -24.19 32.45
CA ILE A 224 -8.79 -23.83 33.14
C ILE A 224 -8.67 -24.09 34.65
N ALA A 225 -8.04 -25.19 35.03
CA ALA A 225 -7.79 -25.54 36.44
C ALA A 225 -6.78 -24.55 37.08
N ALA A 226 -5.73 -24.17 36.37
CA ALA A 226 -4.74 -23.21 36.84
C ALA A 226 -5.26 -21.79 36.93
N ALA A 227 -6.19 -21.39 36.01
CA ALA A 227 -6.86 -20.08 36.03
C ALA A 227 -7.98 -20.00 37.08
N ASN A 228 -8.33 -21.10 37.77
CA ASN A 228 -9.39 -21.19 38.77
C ASN A 228 -10.77 -20.66 38.30
N ILE A 229 -11.04 -20.73 36.97
CA ILE A 229 -12.30 -20.34 36.37
C ILE A 229 -13.42 -21.27 36.86
N ARG A 230 -14.55 -20.73 37.26
CA ARG A 230 -15.72 -21.49 37.72
C ARG A 230 -16.80 -21.59 36.65
N SER A 231 -17.07 -20.50 35.99
CA SER A 231 -18.05 -20.45 34.90
C SER A 231 -17.60 -19.46 33.83
N PHE A 232 -17.93 -19.73 32.58
CA PHE A 232 -17.65 -18.81 31.47
C PHE A 232 -18.78 -18.78 30.46
N LEU A 233 -18.84 -17.65 29.73
CA LEU A 233 -19.60 -17.44 28.49
C LEU A 233 -18.60 -17.13 27.40
N CYS A 234 -18.71 -17.77 26.22
CA CYS A 234 -17.90 -17.47 25.05
C CYS A 234 -18.80 -17.42 23.81
N ALA A 235 -18.67 -16.37 23.01
CA ALA A 235 -19.46 -16.21 21.79
C ALA A 235 -18.59 -15.73 20.63
N PRO A 236 -18.84 -16.24 19.39
CA PRO A 236 -18.11 -15.78 18.20
C PRO A 236 -18.59 -14.41 17.76
N LEU A 237 -17.68 -13.65 17.18
CA LEU A 237 -17.94 -12.46 16.39
C LEU A 237 -17.88 -12.87 14.92
N ILE A 238 -18.97 -12.67 14.20
CA ILE A 238 -19.15 -13.18 12.82
C ILE A 238 -19.33 -12.00 11.89
N ASP A 239 -18.57 -11.96 10.80
CA ASP A 239 -18.67 -10.91 9.79
C ASP A 239 -19.91 -11.05 8.89
N ASN A 240 -20.05 -10.14 7.91
CA ASN A 240 -21.18 -10.15 6.97
C ASN A 240 -21.14 -11.33 5.99
N ASP A 241 -19.99 -11.96 5.81
CA ASP A 241 -19.79 -13.12 4.93
C ASP A 241 -20.03 -14.44 5.67
N GLY A 242 -20.37 -14.37 6.97
CA GLY A 242 -20.63 -15.52 7.82
C GLY A 242 -19.36 -16.18 8.35
N VAL A 243 -18.20 -15.47 8.31
CA VAL A 243 -16.93 -15.96 8.82
C VAL A 243 -16.73 -15.46 10.26
N ALA A 244 -16.29 -16.34 11.14
CA ALA A 244 -15.94 -15.94 12.50
C ALA A 244 -14.62 -15.17 12.49
N ILE A 245 -14.66 -13.89 12.88
CA ILE A 245 -13.51 -12.96 12.90
C ILE A 245 -12.88 -12.82 14.28
N GLY A 246 -13.56 -13.32 15.32
CA GLY A 246 -13.11 -13.21 16.69
C GLY A 246 -14.04 -13.90 17.68
N ILE A 247 -13.70 -13.78 18.95
CA ILE A 247 -14.51 -14.22 20.08
C ILE A 247 -14.60 -13.15 21.16
N VAL A 248 -15.69 -13.16 21.89
CA VAL A 248 -15.83 -12.46 23.17
C VAL A 248 -16.04 -13.49 24.27
N GLN A 249 -15.27 -13.38 25.36
CA GLN A 249 -15.37 -14.29 26.50
C GLN A 249 -15.55 -13.50 27.79
N LEU A 250 -16.44 -13.99 28.67
CA LEU A 250 -16.67 -13.50 30.02
C LEU A 250 -16.45 -14.65 31.01
N GLU A 251 -15.81 -14.38 32.13
CA GLU A 251 -15.46 -15.39 33.12
C GLU A 251 -15.84 -14.93 34.54
N THR A 252 -16.16 -15.91 35.39
CA THR A 252 -16.30 -15.70 36.83
C THR A 252 -15.55 -16.77 37.62
N HIS A 253 -14.96 -16.38 38.75
CA HIS A 253 -14.28 -17.23 39.72
C HIS A 253 -15.18 -17.51 40.93
N ASP A 254 -16.34 -16.83 41.03
CA ASP A 254 -17.28 -17.00 42.12
C ASP A 254 -18.25 -18.16 41.85
N ALA A 255 -18.03 -19.28 42.55
CA ALA A 255 -18.89 -20.46 42.46
C ALA A 255 -20.35 -20.20 42.90
N SER A 256 -20.60 -19.11 43.66
CA SER A 256 -21.96 -18.75 44.10
C SER A 256 -22.77 -17.99 43.04
N ARG A 257 -22.10 -17.53 41.95
CA ARG A 257 -22.70 -16.73 40.87
C ARG A 257 -22.32 -17.25 39.49
N PRO A 258 -22.59 -18.52 39.17
CA PRO A 258 -22.31 -19.04 37.84
C PRO A 258 -23.21 -18.36 36.80
N PHE A 259 -22.75 -18.30 35.55
CA PHE A 259 -23.57 -17.88 34.43
C PHE A 259 -24.70 -18.90 34.17
N SER A 260 -25.83 -18.42 33.65
CA SER A 260 -27.00 -19.17 33.32
C SER A 260 -27.26 -19.28 31.81
N SER A 261 -28.14 -20.17 31.39
CA SER A 261 -28.57 -20.25 29.98
C SER A 261 -29.22 -18.97 29.49
N GLN A 262 -29.88 -18.20 30.37
CA GLN A 262 -30.40 -16.87 30.03
C GLN A 262 -29.29 -15.85 29.76
N ASP A 263 -28.14 -15.96 30.45
CA ASP A 263 -27.00 -15.11 30.18
C ASP A 263 -26.37 -15.43 28.81
N LEU A 264 -26.34 -16.71 28.46
CA LEU A 264 -25.91 -17.14 27.12
C LEU A 264 -26.82 -16.60 26.01
N GLU A 265 -28.16 -16.67 26.18
CA GLU A 265 -29.12 -16.09 25.24
C GLU A 265 -28.90 -14.58 25.03
N VAL A 266 -28.66 -13.87 26.12
CA VAL A 266 -28.38 -12.41 26.07
C VAL A 266 -27.08 -12.13 25.32
N LEU A 267 -26.00 -12.87 25.62
CA LEU A 267 -24.72 -12.68 24.93
C LEU A 267 -24.86 -13.01 23.43
N ALA A 268 -25.51 -14.13 23.08
CA ALA A 268 -25.76 -14.54 21.71
C ALA A 268 -26.64 -13.54 20.92
N ALA A 269 -27.55 -12.82 21.59
CA ALA A 269 -28.34 -11.76 20.97
C ALA A 269 -27.57 -10.46 20.73
N VAL A 270 -26.54 -10.18 21.54
CA VAL A 270 -25.73 -8.97 21.45
C VAL A 270 -24.60 -9.09 20.41
N THR A 271 -23.97 -10.27 20.32
CA THR A 271 -22.79 -10.46 19.46
C THR A 271 -22.99 -10.11 17.99
N PRO A 272 -24.14 -10.35 17.33
CA PRO A 272 -24.36 -9.90 15.95
C PRO A 272 -24.30 -8.38 15.79
N GLN A 273 -24.79 -7.63 16.78
CA GLN A 273 -24.76 -6.17 16.75
C GLN A 273 -23.33 -5.64 16.92
N VAL A 274 -22.55 -6.30 17.77
CA VAL A 274 -21.11 -6.02 17.94
C VAL A 274 -20.36 -6.29 16.66
N SER A 275 -20.59 -7.45 16.03
CA SER A 275 -19.97 -7.81 14.75
C SER A 275 -20.29 -6.78 13.66
N LEU A 276 -21.55 -6.35 13.57
CA LEU A 276 -21.96 -5.31 12.62
C LEU A 276 -21.25 -3.99 12.88
N ALA A 277 -21.14 -3.56 14.14
CA ALA A 277 -20.45 -2.33 14.51
C ALA A 277 -18.94 -2.40 14.20
N LEU A 278 -18.30 -3.54 14.45
CA LEU A 278 -16.89 -3.78 14.10
C LEU A 278 -16.65 -3.72 12.60
N ASN A 279 -17.48 -4.41 11.82
CA ASN A 279 -17.40 -4.39 10.35
C ASN A 279 -17.59 -2.97 9.80
N PHE A 280 -18.53 -2.21 10.36
CA PHE A 280 -18.73 -0.82 9.95
C PHE A 280 -17.51 0.05 10.29
N SER A 281 -16.94 -0.10 11.48
CA SER A 281 -15.72 0.60 11.91
C SER A 281 -14.56 0.30 10.96
N GLU A 282 -14.31 -0.97 10.63
CA GLU A 282 -13.23 -1.38 9.74
C GLU A 282 -13.41 -0.83 8.31
N LEU A 283 -14.63 -0.90 7.77
CA LEU A 283 -14.94 -0.34 6.46
C LEU A 283 -14.76 1.18 6.44
N HIS A 284 -15.15 1.86 7.53
CA HIS A 284 -14.98 3.31 7.65
C HIS A 284 -13.49 3.69 7.70
N GLU A 285 -12.70 3.02 8.53
CA GLU A 285 -11.26 3.25 8.62
C GLU A 285 -10.56 3.02 7.27
N ARG A 286 -10.93 1.96 6.54
CA ARG A 286 -10.42 1.69 5.19
C ARG A 286 -10.81 2.81 4.22
N ALA A 287 -12.06 3.27 4.26
CA ALA A 287 -12.55 4.33 3.39
C ALA A 287 -11.85 5.68 3.66
N VAL A 288 -11.63 6.03 4.93
CA VAL A 288 -10.88 7.24 5.31
C VAL A 288 -9.44 7.16 4.81
N ARG A 289 -8.75 6.04 5.07
CA ARG A 289 -7.37 5.83 4.61
C ARG A 289 -7.24 5.89 3.09
N GLN A 290 -8.21 5.31 2.37
CA GLN A 290 -8.23 5.37 0.91
C GLN A 290 -8.42 6.81 0.42
N ALA A 291 -9.34 7.57 1.02
CA ALA A 291 -9.57 8.96 0.66
C ALA A 291 -8.35 9.87 0.93
N GLU A 292 -7.58 9.59 2.00
CA GLU A 292 -6.32 10.28 2.29
C GLU A 292 -5.26 9.97 1.22
N LEU A 293 -5.10 8.69 0.87
CA LEU A 293 -4.17 8.27 -0.20
C LEU A 293 -4.54 8.89 -1.56
N ASP A 294 -5.82 8.88 -1.92
CA ASP A 294 -6.30 9.48 -3.18
C ASP A 294 -6.02 10.99 -3.21
N ARG A 295 -6.19 11.67 -2.07
CA ARG A 295 -5.87 13.09 -1.94
C ARG A 295 -4.38 13.37 -2.12
N ASP A 296 -3.51 12.56 -1.50
CA ASP A 296 -2.05 12.72 -1.60
C ASP A 296 -1.59 12.46 -3.04
N LEU A 297 -2.15 11.46 -3.72
CA LEU A 297 -1.88 11.18 -5.13
C LEU A 297 -2.35 12.31 -6.05
N GLU A 298 -3.50 12.92 -5.78
CA GLU A 298 -3.98 14.08 -6.56
C GLU A 298 -3.08 15.32 -6.36
N LEU A 299 -2.53 15.51 -5.16
CA LEU A 299 -1.52 16.55 -4.91
C LEU A 299 -0.23 16.27 -5.67
N ALA A 300 0.25 15.03 -5.66
CA ALA A 300 1.43 14.60 -6.41
C ALA A 300 1.23 14.84 -7.92
N ARG A 301 0.04 14.51 -8.46
CA ARG A 301 -0.33 14.78 -9.85
C ARG A 301 -0.23 16.26 -10.20
N LYS A 302 -0.74 17.14 -9.34
CA LYS A 302 -0.65 18.60 -9.57
C LYS A 302 0.79 19.09 -9.61
N VAL A 303 1.64 18.59 -8.72
CA VAL A 303 3.07 18.90 -8.72
C VAL A 303 3.73 18.40 -10.02
N GLN A 304 3.45 17.17 -10.43
CA GLN A 304 3.99 16.58 -11.64
C GLN A 304 3.59 17.36 -12.90
N LEU A 305 2.29 17.68 -13.05
CA LEU A 305 1.82 18.50 -14.17
C LEU A 305 2.49 19.88 -14.20
N GLY A 306 2.90 20.42 -13.04
CA GLY A 306 3.68 21.64 -12.94
C GLY A 306 5.12 21.53 -13.47
N LEU A 307 5.64 20.31 -13.68
CA LEU A 307 6.94 20.07 -14.31
C LEU A 307 6.87 19.99 -15.84
N LEU A 308 5.68 19.73 -16.38
CA LEU A 308 5.43 19.72 -17.83
C LEU A 308 5.21 21.14 -18.36
N PRO A 309 5.43 21.39 -19.65
CA PRO A 309 5.15 22.67 -20.28
C PRO A 309 3.69 23.09 -20.12
N HIS A 310 3.47 24.30 -19.62
CA HIS A 310 2.11 24.87 -19.48
C HIS A 310 1.60 25.55 -20.77
N GLN A 311 2.48 25.81 -21.71
CA GLN A 311 2.18 26.46 -22.98
C GLN A 311 2.97 25.78 -24.09
N SER A 312 2.37 25.65 -25.25
CA SER A 312 3.07 25.18 -26.45
C SER A 312 4.32 26.01 -26.71
N ALA A 313 5.36 25.36 -27.21
CA ALA A 313 6.61 26.00 -27.55
C ALA A 313 6.40 27.11 -28.59
N LYS A 314 7.28 28.11 -28.57
CA LYS A 314 7.34 29.17 -29.59
C LYS A 314 8.74 29.21 -30.18
N LEU A 315 8.84 28.88 -31.45
CA LEU A 315 10.05 28.99 -32.23
C LEU A 315 9.68 29.53 -33.62
N ASP A 316 10.36 30.58 -34.05
CA ASP A 316 10.05 31.19 -35.35
C ASP A 316 10.18 30.18 -36.50
N GLY A 317 9.19 30.11 -37.34
CA GLY A 317 9.12 29.19 -38.46
C GLY A 317 8.69 27.75 -38.11
N TYR A 318 8.23 27.53 -36.87
CA TYR A 318 7.73 26.22 -36.44
C TYR A 318 6.41 26.31 -35.71
N ASP A 319 5.57 25.27 -35.89
CA ASP A 319 4.38 25.01 -35.10
C ASP A 319 4.58 23.77 -34.25
N PHE A 320 3.87 23.69 -33.08
CA PHE A 320 4.00 22.62 -32.11
C PHE A 320 2.65 22.09 -31.65
N TYR A 321 2.58 20.78 -31.43
CA TYR A 321 1.45 20.09 -30.83
C TYR A 321 1.95 19.12 -29.80
N ASP A 322 1.31 19.09 -28.64
CA ASP A 322 1.60 18.14 -27.57
C ASP A 322 0.32 17.58 -26.95
N PHE A 323 0.39 16.34 -26.56
CA PHE A 323 -0.63 15.61 -25.82
C PHE A 323 0.01 14.75 -24.74
N TYR A 324 -0.56 14.76 -23.55
CA TYR A 324 -0.15 13.93 -22.42
C TYR A 324 -1.36 13.45 -21.64
N GLU A 325 -1.44 12.16 -21.39
CA GLU A 325 -2.46 11.53 -20.54
C GLU A 325 -1.83 10.38 -19.75
N ALA A 326 -1.84 10.50 -18.42
CA ALA A 326 -1.31 9.46 -17.54
C ALA A 326 -2.33 8.32 -17.37
N ALA A 327 -1.86 7.06 -17.36
CA ALA A 327 -2.70 5.88 -17.14
C ALA A 327 -3.16 5.75 -15.68
N SER A 328 -2.44 6.37 -14.74
CA SER A 328 -2.76 6.37 -13.31
C SER A 328 -2.79 7.80 -12.76
N HIS A 329 -2.87 7.96 -11.43
CA HIS A 329 -2.85 9.29 -10.81
C HIS A 329 -1.61 10.11 -11.17
N VAL A 330 -0.46 9.45 -11.29
CA VAL A 330 0.83 10.04 -11.68
C VAL A 330 1.50 9.15 -12.71
N GLY A 331 2.16 9.75 -13.72
CA GLY A 331 2.78 9.04 -14.82
C GLY A 331 4.31 8.99 -14.76
N GLY A 332 4.91 8.14 -15.61
CA GLY A 332 6.35 8.07 -15.86
C GLY A 332 6.81 8.94 -17.01
N ASP A 333 5.92 9.26 -17.95
CA ASP A 333 6.24 10.04 -19.15
C ASP A 333 6.59 11.49 -18.83
N TYR A 334 7.53 12.03 -19.57
CA TYR A 334 7.98 13.40 -19.49
C TYR A 334 8.20 13.96 -20.89
N TYR A 335 7.68 15.16 -21.15
CA TYR A 335 8.08 15.94 -22.32
C TYR A 335 8.42 17.39 -21.94
N ASP A 336 9.27 18.01 -22.74
CA ASP A 336 9.69 19.40 -22.48
C ASP A 336 10.14 20.10 -23.76
N TYR A 337 10.10 21.44 -23.70
CA TYR A 337 10.64 22.36 -24.66
C TYR A 337 11.69 23.22 -23.99
N VAL A 338 12.96 22.99 -24.29
CA VAL A 338 14.08 23.68 -23.66
C VAL A 338 14.69 24.70 -24.65
N PRO A 339 14.49 26.01 -24.44
CA PRO A 339 15.13 27.03 -25.26
C PRO A 339 16.65 26.95 -25.11
N LEU A 340 17.37 26.91 -26.22
CA LEU A 340 18.81 26.85 -26.27
C LEU A 340 19.39 28.17 -26.88
N PRO A 341 20.71 28.45 -26.65
CA PRO A 341 21.34 29.57 -27.28
C PRO A 341 21.25 29.57 -28.82
N SER A 342 21.32 30.73 -29.44
CA SER A 342 21.32 30.91 -30.91
C SER A 342 20.03 30.51 -31.60
N GLY A 343 18.87 30.76 -30.98
CA GLY A 343 17.57 30.49 -31.59
C GLY A 343 17.24 29.01 -31.77
N ARG A 344 17.94 28.12 -31.06
CA ARG A 344 17.64 26.66 -31.08
C ARG A 344 16.66 26.29 -29.99
N MET A 345 15.98 25.17 -30.20
CA MET A 345 15.03 24.59 -29.25
C MET A 345 15.31 23.08 -29.12
N ALA A 346 15.43 22.58 -27.90
CA ALA A 346 15.40 21.14 -27.68
C ALA A 346 13.97 20.71 -27.33
N VAL A 347 13.45 19.73 -28.05
CA VAL A 347 12.23 18.97 -27.74
C VAL A 347 12.66 17.67 -27.11
N VAL A 348 12.10 17.36 -25.96
CA VAL A 348 12.44 16.17 -25.18
C VAL A 348 11.18 15.32 -25.00
N LEU A 349 11.32 14.03 -25.16
CA LEU A 349 10.32 13.06 -24.71
C LEU A 349 11.02 11.88 -24.05
N ALA A 350 10.56 11.50 -22.89
CA ALA A 350 11.11 10.39 -22.12
C ALA A 350 9.99 9.56 -21.47
N ASP A 351 10.23 8.26 -21.35
CA ASP A 351 9.38 7.34 -20.63
C ASP A 351 10.20 6.56 -19.59
N VAL A 352 9.71 6.58 -18.36
CA VAL A 352 10.35 5.93 -17.20
C VAL A 352 9.77 4.55 -17.00
N SER A 353 10.62 3.53 -17.05
CA SER A 353 10.21 2.13 -16.83
C SER A 353 9.44 1.93 -15.53
N GLY A 354 8.23 1.34 -15.64
CA GLY A 354 7.29 1.09 -14.53
C GLY A 354 6.35 2.25 -14.28
N LYS A 355 5.44 2.10 -13.31
CA LYS A 355 4.28 2.98 -13.13
C LYS A 355 4.17 3.55 -11.73
N GLY A 356 3.34 4.58 -11.57
CA GLY A 356 2.97 5.17 -10.29
C GLY A 356 4.05 6.06 -9.68
N VAL A 357 4.00 6.23 -8.35
CA VAL A 357 4.79 7.24 -7.62
C VAL A 357 6.30 7.11 -7.85
N SER A 358 6.84 5.90 -7.93
CA SER A 358 8.28 5.71 -8.13
C SER A 358 8.76 6.17 -9.51
N ALA A 359 7.95 5.96 -10.57
CA ALA A 359 8.25 6.45 -11.91
C ALA A 359 8.14 7.97 -11.98
N SER A 360 7.10 8.55 -11.37
CA SER A 360 6.89 10.00 -11.34
C SER A 360 8.00 10.77 -10.59
N LEU A 361 8.54 10.20 -9.51
CA LEU A 361 9.69 10.80 -8.79
C LEU A 361 10.96 10.77 -9.65
N LEU A 362 11.18 9.70 -10.40
CA LEU A 362 12.32 9.61 -11.32
C LEU A 362 12.15 10.58 -12.50
N MET A 363 10.94 10.68 -13.04
CA MET A 363 10.59 11.69 -14.04
C MET A 363 10.90 13.10 -13.54
N ALA A 364 10.53 13.44 -12.30
CA ALA A 364 10.81 14.75 -11.72
C ALA A 364 12.32 15.04 -11.61
N LYS A 365 13.13 14.02 -11.24
CA LYS A 365 14.59 14.12 -11.25
C LYS A 365 15.12 14.42 -12.66
N ILE A 366 14.66 13.65 -13.64
CA ILE A 366 15.08 13.77 -15.04
C ILE A 366 14.73 15.16 -15.59
N SER A 367 13.53 15.66 -15.33
CA SER A 367 13.08 16.96 -15.85
C SER A 367 14.01 18.11 -15.44
N GLY A 368 14.42 18.16 -14.16
CA GLY A 368 15.31 19.20 -13.67
C GLY A 368 16.75 19.07 -14.19
N GLU A 369 17.28 17.85 -14.17
CA GLU A 369 18.67 17.58 -14.51
C GLU A 369 18.92 17.69 -16.03
N LEU A 370 18.03 17.11 -16.85
CA LEU A 370 18.17 17.12 -18.30
C LEU A 370 18.04 18.54 -18.88
N ARG A 371 17.11 19.35 -18.36
CA ARG A 371 16.96 20.75 -18.75
C ARG A 371 18.25 21.54 -18.50
N LEU A 372 18.90 21.32 -17.35
CA LEU A 372 20.18 21.95 -17.02
C LEU A 372 21.32 21.46 -17.95
N LEU A 373 21.38 20.15 -18.19
CA LEU A 373 22.41 19.55 -19.04
C LEU A 373 22.31 20.05 -20.49
N LEU A 374 21.09 20.08 -21.06
CA LEU A 374 20.87 20.60 -22.42
C LEU A 374 21.22 22.10 -22.55
N ALA A 375 20.95 22.88 -21.51
CA ALA A 375 21.31 24.33 -21.52
C ALA A 375 22.81 24.59 -21.36
N THR A 376 23.58 23.65 -20.80
CA THR A 376 24.99 23.86 -20.44
C THR A 376 25.99 23.07 -21.30
N ARG A 377 25.55 22.03 -22.01
CA ARG A 377 26.40 21.22 -22.90
C ARG A 377 26.23 21.66 -24.35
N GLU A 378 27.30 21.58 -25.12
CA GLU A 378 27.28 21.92 -26.53
C GLU A 378 26.57 20.88 -27.39
N SER A 379 26.70 19.59 -27.02
CA SER A 379 26.11 18.45 -27.72
C SER A 379 24.97 17.84 -26.92
N PRO A 380 23.80 17.58 -27.55
CA PRO A 380 22.72 16.84 -26.90
C PRO A 380 23.13 15.40 -26.55
N ALA A 381 24.03 14.79 -27.30
CA ALA A 381 24.54 13.45 -27.01
C ALA A 381 25.37 13.41 -25.72
N ASP A 382 26.19 14.44 -25.46
CA ASP A 382 26.93 14.56 -24.20
C ASP A 382 25.99 14.80 -23.01
N ALA A 383 24.92 15.58 -23.20
CA ALA A 383 23.90 15.78 -22.17
C ALA A 383 23.24 14.46 -21.79
N VAL A 384 22.86 13.64 -22.77
CA VAL A 384 22.24 12.31 -22.56
C VAL A 384 23.22 11.34 -21.91
N ALA A 385 24.51 11.35 -22.30
CA ALA A 385 25.54 10.50 -21.68
C ALA A 385 25.76 10.82 -20.21
N VAL A 386 25.85 12.11 -19.84
CA VAL A 386 25.97 12.54 -18.45
C VAL A 386 24.73 12.18 -17.64
N MET A 387 23.53 12.34 -18.20
CA MET A 387 22.28 11.94 -17.58
C MET A 387 22.23 10.43 -17.31
N ASN A 388 22.69 9.61 -18.28
CA ASN A 388 22.81 8.17 -18.12
C ASN A 388 23.69 7.81 -16.91
N ASP A 389 24.87 8.43 -16.80
CA ASP A 389 25.80 8.10 -15.72
C ASP A 389 25.24 8.55 -14.36
N SER A 390 24.60 9.73 -14.29
CA SER A 390 23.89 10.20 -13.08
C SER A 390 22.79 9.23 -12.62
N LEU A 391 22.04 8.65 -13.57
CA LEU A 391 21.02 7.64 -13.24
C LEU A 391 21.63 6.33 -12.74
N CYS A 392 22.69 5.85 -13.38
CA CYS A 392 23.41 4.64 -12.94
C CYS A 392 24.01 4.80 -11.53
N GLU A 393 24.54 5.99 -11.20
CA GLU A 393 25.11 6.30 -9.90
C GLU A 393 24.06 6.44 -8.79
N SER A 394 22.82 6.83 -9.13
CA SER A 394 21.77 7.07 -8.14
C SER A 394 21.28 5.81 -7.42
N GLY A 395 21.73 4.61 -7.85
CA GLY A 395 21.48 3.33 -7.16
C GLY A 395 20.01 2.86 -7.17
N ILE A 396 19.17 3.46 -8.01
CA ILE A 396 17.76 3.05 -8.18
C ILE A 396 17.74 1.76 -9.00
N ALA A 397 17.84 0.62 -8.30
CA ALA A 397 17.98 -0.68 -8.93
C ALA A 397 16.76 -1.02 -9.83
N GLY A 398 17.07 -1.47 -11.07
CA GLY A 398 16.08 -2.02 -11.99
C GLY A 398 15.20 -0.99 -12.70
N ARG A 399 15.53 0.31 -12.64
CA ARG A 399 14.82 1.36 -13.37
C ARG A 399 15.70 1.90 -14.51
N PHE A 400 15.08 2.11 -15.65
CA PHE A 400 15.70 2.73 -16.81
C PHE A 400 14.72 3.71 -17.45
N VAL A 401 15.21 4.53 -18.35
CA VAL A 401 14.39 5.53 -19.04
C VAL A 401 14.70 5.50 -20.51
N THR A 402 13.67 5.42 -21.32
CA THR A 402 13.79 5.65 -22.76
C THR A 402 13.65 7.15 -23.04
N LEU A 403 14.48 7.69 -23.95
CA LEU A 403 14.59 9.13 -24.15
C LEU A 403 14.89 9.49 -25.61
N VAL A 404 14.17 10.47 -26.12
CA VAL A 404 14.53 11.19 -27.37
C VAL A 404 14.78 12.66 -27.05
N VAL A 405 15.85 13.21 -27.58
CA VAL A 405 16.13 14.64 -27.62
C VAL A 405 16.24 15.07 -29.09
N ALA A 406 15.41 16.03 -29.49
CA ALA A 406 15.43 16.64 -30.82
C ALA A 406 15.81 18.12 -30.69
N VAL A 407 17.00 18.49 -31.17
CA VAL A 407 17.45 19.90 -31.18
C VAL A 407 17.16 20.52 -32.54
N ILE A 408 16.24 21.44 -32.57
CA ILE A 408 15.81 22.19 -33.77
C ILE A 408 16.74 23.41 -33.94
N ASP A 409 17.33 23.54 -35.11
CA ASP A 409 17.98 24.78 -35.56
C ASP A 409 17.00 25.48 -36.51
N SER A 410 16.44 26.62 -36.06
CA SER A 410 15.40 27.34 -36.79
C SER A 410 15.92 27.96 -38.09
N GLU A 411 17.19 28.29 -38.20
CA GLU A 411 17.75 28.91 -39.40
C GLU A 411 17.98 27.90 -40.53
N SER A 412 18.62 26.76 -40.20
CA SER A 412 18.97 25.73 -41.17
C SER A 412 17.83 24.79 -41.51
N GLY A 413 16.88 24.58 -40.56
CA GLY A 413 15.85 23.57 -40.64
C GLY A 413 16.38 22.16 -40.40
N VAL A 414 17.56 22.04 -39.81
CA VAL A 414 18.14 20.76 -39.38
C VAL A 414 17.70 20.46 -37.97
N VAL A 415 17.27 19.22 -37.74
CA VAL A 415 16.95 18.67 -36.41
C VAL A 415 18.01 17.64 -36.05
N THR A 416 18.79 17.90 -35.01
CA THR A 416 19.76 16.93 -34.48
C THR A 416 19.05 16.06 -33.45
N LEU A 417 18.95 14.76 -33.71
CA LEU A 417 18.28 13.77 -32.88
C LEU A 417 19.27 12.93 -32.09
N VAL A 418 18.93 12.63 -30.83
CA VAL A 418 19.58 11.62 -30.00
C VAL A 418 18.51 10.70 -29.43
N ASN A 419 18.61 9.40 -29.70
CA ASN A 419 17.66 8.42 -29.22
C ASN A 419 18.35 7.42 -28.28
N ALA A 420 17.86 7.31 -27.06
CA ALA A 420 18.32 6.42 -26.02
C ALA A 420 17.23 5.36 -25.71
N GLY A 421 17.05 4.42 -26.62
CA GLY A 421 16.16 3.26 -26.44
C GLY A 421 14.66 3.54 -26.62
N HIS A 422 14.29 4.72 -27.04
CA HIS A 422 12.90 5.16 -27.23
C HIS A 422 12.36 4.72 -28.59
N PRO A 423 11.02 4.58 -28.78
CA PRO A 423 10.43 4.43 -30.12
C PRO A 423 10.98 5.48 -31.09
N SER A 424 11.22 5.09 -32.33
CA SER A 424 11.81 6.01 -33.30
C SER A 424 10.80 7.08 -33.73
N PRO A 425 11.21 8.35 -33.86
CA PRO A 425 10.35 9.41 -34.35
C PRO A 425 9.83 9.13 -35.77
N LEU A 426 8.61 9.59 -36.05
CA LEU A 426 7.98 9.51 -37.36
C LEU A 426 8.06 10.86 -38.08
N LEU A 427 8.67 10.87 -39.25
CA LEU A 427 8.72 12.04 -40.14
C LEU A 427 7.57 11.95 -41.15
N ARG A 428 6.71 12.94 -41.14
CA ARG A 428 5.67 13.17 -42.15
C ARG A 428 6.12 14.25 -43.10
N SER A 429 6.25 13.91 -44.37
CA SER A 429 6.56 14.89 -45.42
C SER A 429 5.33 15.70 -45.82
N ALA A 430 5.54 16.86 -46.44
CA ALA A 430 4.45 17.74 -46.93
C ALA A 430 3.47 17.04 -47.88
N ASP A 431 3.86 15.97 -48.55
CA ASP A 431 2.99 15.14 -49.41
C ASP A 431 2.11 14.15 -48.62
N GLY A 432 2.27 14.07 -47.30
CA GLY A 432 1.56 13.17 -46.40
C GLY A 432 2.22 11.81 -46.23
N SER A 433 3.35 11.53 -46.89
CA SER A 433 4.10 10.28 -46.64
C SER A 433 4.74 10.29 -45.28
N VAL A 434 4.60 9.17 -44.54
CA VAL A 434 5.17 8.99 -43.19
C VAL A 434 6.28 7.94 -43.24
N ARG A 435 7.35 8.16 -42.51
CA ARG A 435 8.45 7.21 -42.38
C ARG A 435 9.13 7.33 -41.01
N GLU A 436 9.62 6.22 -40.51
CA GLU A 436 10.48 6.18 -39.33
C GLU A 436 11.85 6.83 -39.61
N VAL A 437 12.41 7.54 -38.64
CA VAL A 437 13.73 8.16 -38.75
C VAL A 437 14.62 7.77 -37.57
N GLY A 438 15.87 7.43 -37.90
CA GLY A 438 16.92 7.15 -36.91
C GLY A 438 16.85 5.80 -36.22
N ALA A 439 16.10 4.82 -36.73
CA ALA A 439 16.02 3.46 -36.15
C ALA A 439 17.42 2.80 -35.98
N GLU A 440 18.30 2.99 -36.97
CA GLU A 440 19.67 2.43 -36.94
C GLU A 440 20.59 3.13 -35.92
N MET A 441 20.20 4.32 -35.45
CA MET A 441 20.98 5.13 -34.52
C MET A 441 20.46 5.04 -33.07
N ARG A 442 19.42 4.25 -32.83
CA ARG A 442 18.82 4.04 -31.52
C ARG A 442 19.83 3.38 -30.57
N GLY A 443 20.15 4.12 -29.49
CA GLY A 443 21.04 3.67 -28.42
C GLY A 443 20.29 2.81 -27.39
N VAL A 444 20.98 2.52 -26.30
CA VAL A 444 20.39 1.82 -25.12
C VAL A 444 19.71 2.84 -24.22
N ALA A 445 18.61 2.46 -23.59
CA ALA A 445 17.92 3.28 -22.59
C ALA A 445 18.89 3.74 -21.48
N ILE A 446 18.71 4.95 -20.98
CA ILE A 446 19.56 5.52 -19.93
C ILE A 446 19.27 4.84 -18.58
N GLY A 447 20.31 4.73 -17.74
CA GLY A 447 20.24 4.09 -16.42
C GLY A 447 20.51 2.59 -16.40
N LEU A 448 20.65 1.92 -17.58
CA LEU A 448 20.93 0.47 -17.65
C LEU A 448 22.42 0.15 -17.47
N PHE A 449 23.29 0.91 -18.14
CA PHE A 449 24.72 0.65 -18.13
C PHE A 449 25.50 1.98 -18.07
N PRO A 450 26.46 2.14 -17.18
CA PRO A 450 27.26 3.35 -17.11
C PRO A 450 28.21 3.52 -18.31
N CYS A 451 28.73 4.72 -18.49
CA CYS A 451 29.73 5.09 -19.50
C CYS A 451 29.27 4.75 -20.93
N ARG A 452 28.01 5.06 -21.28
CA ARG A 452 27.49 4.87 -22.63
C ARG A 452 27.63 6.15 -23.44
N GLU A 453 28.05 5.99 -24.69
CA GLU A 453 28.06 7.03 -25.69
C GLU A 453 26.77 6.95 -26.53
N TYR A 454 26.19 8.10 -26.82
CA TYR A 454 25.02 8.24 -27.69
C TYR A 454 25.46 8.95 -28.97
N ARG A 455 24.87 8.55 -30.10
CA ARG A 455 25.23 9.09 -31.41
C ARG A 455 24.16 10.06 -31.89
N PRO A 456 24.49 11.34 -32.11
CA PRO A 456 23.56 12.26 -32.73
C PRO A 456 23.46 11.96 -34.24
N PHE A 457 22.30 12.24 -34.81
CA PHE A 457 22.10 12.19 -36.25
C PHE A 457 21.18 13.33 -36.69
N ASP A 458 21.39 13.82 -37.90
CA ASP A 458 20.68 14.98 -38.41
C ASP A 458 19.57 14.58 -39.37
N VAL A 459 18.40 15.21 -39.19
CA VAL A 459 17.25 15.11 -40.08
C VAL A 459 16.94 16.50 -40.62
N SER A 460 16.90 16.68 -41.93
CA SER A 460 16.49 17.94 -42.54
C SER A 460 14.99 17.95 -42.74
N LEU A 461 14.30 18.97 -42.21
CA LEU A 461 12.89 19.22 -42.41
C LEU A 461 12.72 20.25 -43.54
N ALA A 462 12.00 19.89 -44.60
CA ALA A 462 11.51 20.86 -45.58
C ALA A 462 10.29 21.63 -45.01
N ALA A 463 9.92 22.71 -45.66
CA ALA A 463 8.71 23.42 -45.28
C ALA A 463 7.46 22.52 -45.47
N GLY A 464 6.61 22.41 -44.47
CA GLY A 464 5.46 21.50 -44.39
C GLY A 464 5.79 20.08 -43.94
N ASP A 465 7.06 19.78 -43.63
CA ASP A 465 7.40 18.50 -42.99
C ASP A 465 7.21 18.61 -41.47
N SER A 466 6.69 17.53 -40.86
CA SER A 466 6.54 17.46 -39.39
C SER A 466 7.22 16.21 -38.83
N LEU A 467 7.71 16.33 -37.60
CA LEU A 467 8.29 15.22 -36.84
C LEU A 467 7.44 14.94 -35.61
N SER A 468 7.03 13.70 -35.43
CA SER A 468 6.26 13.23 -34.27
C SER A 468 7.08 12.27 -33.42
N ILE A 469 7.14 12.52 -32.13
CA ILE A 469 7.78 11.67 -31.10
C ILE A 469 6.67 11.21 -30.15
N PHE A 470 6.64 9.94 -29.82
CA PHE A 470 5.54 9.34 -29.05
C PHE A 470 6.05 8.25 -28.11
N THR A 471 5.35 8.03 -26.99
CA THR A 471 5.62 6.92 -26.08
C THR A 471 4.88 5.65 -26.51
N ASP A 472 5.36 4.50 -26.06
CA ASP A 472 4.80 3.18 -26.39
C ASP A 472 3.35 3.01 -25.95
N GLY A 473 2.86 3.81 -24.97
CA GLY A 473 1.45 3.82 -24.60
C GLY A 473 0.49 4.12 -25.75
N PHE A 474 0.96 4.74 -26.87
CA PHE A 474 0.17 4.86 -28.08
C PHE A 474 0.07 3.54 -28.84
N THR A 475 1.20 2.89 -29.09
CA THR A 475 1.27 1.67 -29.91
C THR A 475 0.87 0.43 -29.13
N GLU A 476 1.01 0.42 -27.80
CA GLU A 476 0.61 -0.65 -26.91
C GLU A 476 -0.82 -0.51 -26.37
N ALA A 477 -1.55 0.54 -26.77
CA ALA A 477 -2.97 0.67 -26.46
C ALA A 477 -3.76 -0.52 -27.01
N MET A 478 -4.66 -1.09 -26.20
CA MET A 478 -5.41 -2.30 -26.52
C MET A 478 -6.89 -2.02 -26.73
N ASP A 479 -7.51 -2.78 -27.61
CA ASP A 479 -8.97 -2.85 -27.71
C ASP A 479 -9.57 -3.91 -26.75
N ALA A 480 -10.89 -4.09 -26.82
CA ALA A 480 -11.61 -5.07 -25.97
C ALA A 480 -11.23 -6.53 -26.26
N ASP A 481 -10.69 -6.83 -27.44
CA ASP A 481 -10.25 -8.16 -27.85
C ASP A 481 -8.76 -8.41 -27.51
N GLY A 482 -8.05 -7.39 -27.01
CA GLY A 482 -6.63 -7.44 -26.63
C GLY A 482 -5.70 -7.25 -27.83
N GLU A 483 -6.18 -6.74 -28.95
CA GLU A 483 -5.32 -6.34 -30.07
C GLU A 483 -4.65 -5.00 -29.77
N LEU A 484 -3.38 -4.86 -30.18
CA LEU A 484 -2.61 -3.63 -30.03
C LEU A 484 -2.96 -2.65 -31.16
N TYR A 485 -2.95 -1.36 -30.87
CA TYR A 485 -3.08 -0.30 -31.87
C TYR A 485 -1.95 -0.40 -32.91
N GLY A 486 -0.71 -0.52 -32.45
CA GLY A 486 0.47 -0.81 -33.26
C GLY A 486 0.99 0.37 -34.07
N ASP A 487 2.24 0.21 -34.57
CA ASP A 487 2.92 1.24 -35.34
C ASP A 487 2.23 1.53 -36.69
N ASP A 488 1.74 0.50 -37.37
CA ASP A 488 1.10 0.63 -38.68
C ASP A 488 -0.14 1.55 -38.65
N ARG A 489 -0.96 1.44 -37.59
CA ARG A 489 -2.14 2.31 -37.42
C ARG A 489 -1.75 3.74 -37.08
N LEU A 490 -0.73 3.91 -36.21
CA LEU A 490 -0.21 5.23 -35.89
C LEU A 490 0.33 5.96 -37.13
N GLU A 491 1.12 5.25 -37.96
CA GLU A 491 1.62 5.78 -39.23
C GLU A 491 0.48 6.14 -40.17
N ALA A 492 -0.54 5.28 -40.29
CA ALA A 492 -1.71 5.53 -41.10
C ALA A 492 -2.52 6.76 -40.63
N ALA A 493 -2.67 6.93 -39.32
CA ALA A 493 -3.34 8.08 -38.73
C ALA A 493 -2.56 9.39 -38.98
N LEU A 494 -1.22 9.36 -38.81
CA LEU A 494 -0.35 10.49 -39.11
C LEU A 494 -0.30 10.84 -40.63
N SER A 495 -0.57 9.89 -41.52
CA SER A 495 -0.59 10.14 -42.97
C SER A 495 -1.87 10.82 -43.47
N GLN A 496 -2.89 10.96 -42.62
CA GLN A 496 -4.15 11.57 -43.01
C GLN A 496 -4.00 13.06 -43.39
N PRO A 497 -4.72 13.53 -44.38
CA PRO A 497 -4.74 14.95 -44.71
C PRO A 497 -5.23 15.79 -43.55
N SER A 498 -4.53 16.88 -43.22
CA SER A 498 -4.90 17.79 -42.15
C SER A 498 -4.66 19.24 -42.56
N SER A 499 -5.43 20.18 -42.00
CA SER A 499 -5.30 21.62 -42.26
C SER A 499 -4.11 22.24 -41.51
N ASP A 500 -3.76 21.67 -40.37
CA ASP A 500 -2.73 22.15 -39.47
C ASP A 500 -2.28 21.01 -38.52
N LEU A 501 -1.17 21.23 -37.80
CA LEU A 501 -0.57 20.24 -36.91
C LEU A 501 -1.49 19.86 -35.74
N ALA A 502 -2.25 20.83 -35.20
CA ALA A 502 -3.18 20.58 -34.11
C ALA A 502 -4.33 19.65 -34.52
N SER A 503 -4.88 19.87 -35.73
CA SER A 503 -5.90 19.01 -36.32
C SER A 503 -5.38 17.60 -36.62
N LEU A 504 -4.12 17.48 -37.05
CA LEU A 504 -3.45 16.18 -37.25
C LEU A 504 -3.35 15.41 -35.93
N GLY A 505 -2.80 16.03 -34.88
CA GLY A 505 -2.68 15.41 -33.58
C GLY A 505 -4.04 15.02 -32.97
N ALA A 506 -5.03 15.89 -33.08
CA ALA A 506 -6.39 15.57 -32.64
C ALA A 506 -7.01 14.40 -33.42
N GLY A 507 -6.70 14.29 -34.73
CA GLY A 507 -7.11 13.17 -35.58
C GLY A 507 -6.51 11.83 -35.10
N VAL A 508 -5.22 11.81 -34.80
CA VAL A 508 -4.52 10.63 -34.24
C VAL A 508 -5.19 10.18 -32.95
N LEU A 509 -5.47 11.12 -32.04
CA LEU A 509 -6.14 10.79 -30.77
C LEU A 509 -7.57 10.29 -30.97
N ALA A 510 -8.31 10.85 -31.92
CA ALA A 510 -9.67 10.40 -32.22
C ALA A 510 -9.68 8.98 -32.78
N ASP A 511 -8.72 8.63 -33.64
CA ASP A 511 -8.57 7.29 -34.21
C ASP A 511 -8.18 6.27 -33.13
N LEU A 512 -7.19 6.60 -32.28
CA LEU A 512 -6.78 5.78 -31.15
C LEU A 512 -7.95 5.51 -30.20
N ARG A 513 -8.69 6.56 -29.79
CA ARG A 513 -9.83 6.42 -28.88
C ARG A 513 -10.98 5.62 -29.49
N ALA A 514 -11.18 5.73 -30.80
CA ALA A 514 -12.18 4.93 -31.51
C ALA A 514 -11.79 3.44 -31.56
N PHE A 515 -10.49 3.14 -31.63
CA PHE A 515 -9.96 1.79 -31.60
C PHE A 515 -10.07 1.16 -30.19
N VAL A 516 -9.61 1.87 -29.17
CA VAL A 516 -9.58 1.40 -27.77
C VAL A 516 -11.01 1.24 -27.19
N GLY A 517 -11.96 2.09 -27.57
CA GLY A 517 -13.31 2.10 -27.03
C GLY A 517 -13.33 2.32 -25.51
N ASP A 518 -14.02 1.44 -24.78
CA ASP A 518 -14.13 1.50 -23.31
C ASP A 518 -13.03 0.71 -22.58
N HIS A 519 -12.03 0.19 -23.29
CA HIS A 519 -10.93 -0.55 -22.65
C HIS A 519 -10.07 0.39 -21.80
N PRO A 520 -9.69 0.03 -20.56
CA PRO A 520 -8.85 0.88 -19.71
C PRO A 520 -7.48 1.13 -20.34
N GLN A 521 -7.01 2.37 -20.21
CA GLN A 521 -5.66 2.74 -20.64
C GLN A 521 -4.61 1.93 -19.85
N SER A 522 -3.71 1.28 -20.57
CA SER A 522 -2.68 0.39 -20.00
C SER A 522 -1.42 1.14 -19.59
N ASP A 523 -0.98 2.16 -20.34
CA ASP A 523 0.23 2.95 -20.09
C ASP A 523 0.05 4.43 -20.32
N ASP A 524 1.00 5.25 -19.84
CA ASP A 524 1.02 6.69 -20.08
C ASP A 524 1.12 6.97 -21.58
N MET A 525 0.41 7.98 -22.06
CA MET A 525 0.41 8.36 -23.46
C MET A 525 0.96 9.78 -23.61
N CYS A 526 2.03 9.92 -24.35
CA CYS A 526 2.60 11.21 -24.70
C CYS A 526 2.91 11.28 -26.20
N LEU A 527 2.45 12.33 -26.86
CA LEU A 527 2.73 12.64 -28.27
C LEU A 527 3.19 14.09 -28.36
N VAL A 528 4.37 14.30 -28.95
CA VAL A 528 4.91 15.63 -29.22
C VAL A 528 5.23 15.69 -30.71
N SER A 529 4.64 16.66 -31.39
CA SER A 529 4.86 16.91 -32.83
C SER A 529 5.29 18.35 -33.07
N PHE A 530 6.15 18.57 -34.06
CA PHE A 530 6.49 19.91 -34.53
C PHE A 530 6.61 19.92 -36.06
N GLU A 531 6.20 21.00 -36.68
CA GLU A 531 6.17 21.21 -38.13
C GLU A 531 6.98 22.45 -38.50
N ARG A 532 7.76 22.34 -39.58
CA ARG A 532 8.42 23.49 -40.16
C ARG A 532 7.45 24.23 -41.11
N LEU A 533 7.15 25.48 -40.78
CA LEU A 533 6.27 26.29 -41.56
C LEU A 533 6.93 26.80 -42.87
N ALA A 534 6.12 27.04 -43.91
CA ALA A 534 6.62 27.73 -45.09
C ALA A 534 6.97 29.17 -44.72
N CYS A 535 8.14 29.66 -45.14
CA CYS A 535 8.42 31.08 -45.04
C CYS A 535 7.41 31.84 -45.95
N GLU A 536 6.64 32.75 -45.35
CA GLU A 536 5.83 33.68 -46.12
C GLU A 536 6.67 34.65 -47.00
#